data_1990266370bbec4b2858a077736948bf
#
_entry.id   1990266370bbec4b2858a077736948bf
#
_cell.length_a   1.000
_cell.length_b   1.000
_cell.length_c   1.000
_cell.angle_alpha   90.00
_cell.angle_beta   90.00
_cell.angle_gamma   90.00
#
_symmetry.space_group_name_H-M   'P 1'
#
loop_
_entity.id
_entity.type
_entity.pdbx_description
1 polymer ?
#
loop_
_entity_poly.entity_id
_entity_poly.type
_entity_poly.pdbx_seq_one_letter_code
_entity_poly.pdbx_strand_id
1 'polypeptide(L)'
;MPTSIELNPMMMREIIIDHYNAPRHKAKPSSLDGYLSTHSSSVNCIDDIDVWLKEENGTIVDACWNGTACAISTASTDILCDLLIGKKDEEAKKIQEEYTKMITGQEEYDASVLDEALCFANTHRQPSRIHCATIGWDAFAKLIQEEEAKHHGE
;
A
#
# COMPACT_ATOMS: atom_id res chain seq x y z
N MET A 1 -19.21 -17.72 -3.30
CA MET A 1 -19.36 -16.94 -4.30
C MET A 1 -18.28 -16.01 -4.55
N PRO A 2 -17.78 -16.11 -5.57
CA PRO A 2 -16.69 -15.32 -5.80
C PRO A 2 -17.10 -14.06 -6.32
N THR A 3 -17.01 -13.22 -5.67
CA THR A 3 -17.06 -11.97 -6.15
C THR A 3 -15.71 -11.53 -6.49
N SER A 4 -15.07 -12.22 -7.35
CA SER A 4 -13.90 -11.66 -7.90
C SER A 4 -14.33 -10.56 -8.81
N ILE A 5 -14.07 -9.38 -8.45
CA ILE A 5 -14.15 -8.28 -9.35
C ILE A 5 -13.03 -8.52 -10.34
N GLU A 6 -13.39 -8.98 -11.51
CA GLU A 6 -12.42 -9.15 -12.56
C GLU A 6 -12.23 -7.79 -13.21
N LEU A 7 -11.05 -7.23 -13.01
CA LEU A 7 -10.68 -5.98 -13.65
C LEU A 7 -10.04 -6.32 -15.00
N ASN A 8 -10.55 -5.70 -16.08
CA ASN A 8 -9.88 -5.84 -17.36
C ASN A 8 -8.71 -4.84 -17.43
N PRO A 9 -7.79 -5.00 -18.40
CA PRO A 9 -6.61 -4.12 -18.48
C PRO A 9 -6.93 -2.63 -18.57
N MET A 10 -8.03 -2.27 -19.22
CA MET A 10 -8.43 -0.86 -19.32
C MET A 10 -8.82 -0.32 -17.94
N MET A 11 -9.59 -1.08 -17.17
CA MET A 11 -10.00 -0.68 -15.84
C MET A 11 -8.80 -0.57 -14.90
N MET A 12 -7.86 -1.50 -15.01
CA MET A 12 -6.63 -1.47 -14.22
C MET A 12 -5.85 -0.19 -14.49
N ARG A 13 -5.71 0.18 -15.75
CA ARG A 13 -4.99 1.40 -16.13
C ARG A 13 -5.70 2.64 -15.61
N GLU A 14 -7.03 2.68 -15.71
CA GLU A 14 -7.80 3.82 -15.23
C GLU A 14 -7.66 4.02 -13.73
N ILE A 15 -7.63 2.94 -12.95
CA ILE A 15 -7.43 3.02 -11.50
C ILE A 15 -6.06 3.63 -11.20
N ILE A 16 -5.01 3.17 -11.90
CA ILE A 16 -3.65 3.68 -11.69
C ILE A 16 -3.58 5.16 -12.05
N ILE A 17 -4.14 5.55 -13.19
CA ILE A 17 -4.11 6.94 -13.66
C ILE A 17 -4.89 7.84 -12.70
N ASP A 18 -6.03 7.39 -12.21
CA ASP A 18 -6.85 8.16 -11.28
C ASP A 18 -6.10 8.48 -9.99
N HIS A 19 -5.47 7.47 -9.38
CA HIS A 19 -4.69 7.68 -8.17
C HIS A 19 -3.44 8.52 -8.43
N TYR A 20 -2.85 8.40 -9.61
CA TYR A 20 -1.68 9.20 -9.95
C TYR A 20 -2.04 10.68 -10.13
N ASN A 21 -3.15 10.96 -10.81
CA ASN A 21 -3.57 12.33 -11.08
C ASN A 21 -4.22 13.01 -9.87
N ALA A 22 -4.91 12.23 -9.04
CA ALA A 22 -5.63 12.77 -7.88
C ALA A 22 -5.44 11.85 -6.68
N PRO A 23 -4.22 11.80 -6.10
CA PRO A 23 -3.98 10.96 -4.93
C PRO A 23 -4.85 11.41 -3.78
N ARG A 24 -5.42 10.45 -3.07
CA ARG A 24 -6.35 10.73 -1.98
C ARG A 24 -5.68 10.89 -0.63
N HIS A 25 -4.46 10.36 -0.49
CA HIS A 25 -3.74 10.34 0.79
C HIS A 25 -2.34 10.93 0.71
N LYS A 26 -2.08 11.74 -0.31
CA LYS A 26 -0.77 12.33 -0.49
C LYS A 26 -0.69 13.66 0.25
N ALA A 27 -0.34 13.59 1.52
CA ALA A 27 -0.15 14.78 2.36
C ALA A 27 0.60 14.42 3.62
N LYS A 28 1.55 15.28 4.02
CA LYS A 28 2.19 15.15 5.31
C LYS A 28 1.17 15.54 6.39
N PRO A 29 1.08 14.79 7.50
CA PRO A 29 0.14 15.15 8.57
C PRO A 29 0.44 16.55 9.12
N SER A 30 -0.60 17.28 9.47
CA SER A 30 -0.44 18.61 10.05
C SER A 30 0.16 18.56 11.46
N SER A 31 -0.05 17.47 12.20
CA SER A 31 0.60 17.20 13.46
C SER A 31 1.18 15.79 13.39
N LEU A 32 2.41 15.61 13.87
CA LEU A 32 3.06 14.31 13.85
C LEU A 32 2.76 13.48 15.11
N ASP A 33 1.99 14.02 16.04
CA ASP A 33 1.66 13.34 17.28
C ASP A 33 0.93 12.02 17.03
N GLY A 34 1.46 10.95 17.58
CA GLY A 34 0.86 9.63 17.45
C GLY A 34 1.18 8.90 16.15
N TYR A 35 1.92 9.56 15.24
CA TYR A 35 2.29 8.92 13.98
C TYR A 35 3.66 8.24 14.05
N LEU A 36 3.75 7.05 13.49
CA LEU A 36 5.02 6.45 13.12
C LEU A 36 5.30 6.85 11.69
N SER A 37 6.56 6.96 11.33
CA SER A 37 6.94 7.30 9.97
C SER A 37 8.22 6.61 9.55
N THR A 38 8.40 6.47 8.24
CA THR A 38 9.65 6.00 7.68
C THR A 38 9.82 6.59 6.28
N HIS A 39 11.06 6.63 5.84
CA HIS A 39 11.42 7.13 4.53
C HIS A 39 11.90 5.97 3.67
N SER A 40 11.51 5.94 2.41
CA SER A 40 11.98 4.95 1.45
C SER A 40 12.37 5.63 0.16
N SER A 41 13.47 5.20 -0.42
CA SER A 41 13.91 5.69 -1.72
C SER A 41 14.49 4.56 -2.54
N SER A 42 14.54 4.76 -3.86
CA SER A 42 15.11 3.77 -4.76
C SER A 42 16.31 4.36 -5.47
N VAL A 43 17.39 3.59 -5.56
CA VAL A 43 18.59 4.04 -6.26
C VAL A 43 18.43 3.99 -7.77
N ASN A 44 17.46 3.22 -8.26
CA ASN A 44 17.28 3.00 -9.69
C ASN A 44 16.05 3.69 -10.28
N CYS A 45 15.32 4.45 -9.49
CA CYS A 45 14.18 5.19 -9.99
C CYS A 45 13.95 6.46 -9.16
N ILE A 46 12.96 7.26 -9.56
CA ILE A 46 12.73 8.55 -8.92
C ILE A 46 12.04 8.47 -7.57
N ASP A 47 11.65 7.26 -7.15
CA ASP A 47 10.85 7.10 -5.95
C ASP A 47 11.61 7.51 -4.70
N ASP A 48 11.03 8.46 -3.97
CA ASP A 48 11.60 9.03 -2.76
C ASP A 48 10.42 9.49 -1.93
N ILE A 49 9.95 8.64 -1.01
CA ILE A 49 8.71 8.86 -0.31
C ILE A 49 8.85 8.76 1.20
N ASP A 50 8.00 9.52 1.88
CA ASP A 50 7.80 9.39 3.32
C ASP A 50 6.40 8.85 3.54
N VAL A 51 6.23 7.93 4.49
CA VAL A 51 4.94 7.40 4.85
C VAL A 51 4.69 7.58 6.34
N TRP A 52 3.43 7.79 6.72
CA TRP A 52 3.02 8.01 8.10
C TRP A 52 1.84 7.10 8.42
N LEU A 53 1.88 6.49 9.61
CA LEU A 53 0.84 5.58 10.08
C LEU A 53 0.44 5.97 11.49
N LYS A 54 -0.85 6.02 11.76
CA LYS A 54 -1.35 6.30 13.10
C LYS A 54 -2.34 5.23 13.51
N GLU A 55 -2.15 4.66 14.70
CA GLU A 55 -3.07 3.68 15.26
C GLU A 55 -3.63 4.20 16.59
N GLU A 56 -4.87 3.82 16.85
CA GLU A 56 -5.51 4.09 18.12
C GLU A 56 -6.24 2.81 18.53
N ASN A 57 -5.94 2.29 19.70
CA ASN A 57 -6.56 1.06 20.24
C ASN A 57 -6.45 -0.14 19.28
N GLY A 58 -5.32 -0.27 18.62
CA GLY A 58 -5.07 -1.40 17.72
C GLY A 58 -5.70 -1.26 16.34
N THR A 59 -6.31 -0.13 16.04
CA THR A 59 -6.92 0.12 14.74
C THR A 59 -6.19 1.25 14.04
N ILE A 60 -5.89 1.07 12.76
CA ILE A 60 -5.25 2.11 11.95
C ILE A 60 -6.29 3.19 11.68
N VAL A 61 -6.05 4.39 12.18
CA VAL A 61 -6.97 5.52 12.01
C VAL A 61 -6.52 6.48 10.92
N ASP A 62 -5.26 6.43 10.52
CA ASP A 62 -4.77 7.23 9.40
C ASP A 62 -3.55 6.59 8.77
N ALA A 63 -3.41 6.77 7.47
CA ALA A 63 -2.25 6.36 6.70
C ALA A 63 -2.12 7.34 5.55
N CYS A 64 -0.94 7.93 5.40
CA CYS A 64 -0.70 8.91 4.34
C CYS A 64 0.76 8.88 3.91
N TRP A 65 1.04 9.57 2.83
CA TRP A 65 2.37 9.57 2.24
C TRP A 65 2.63 10.90 1.52
N ASN A 66 3.90 11.19 1.26
CA ASN A 66 4.26 12.33 0.45
C ASN A 66 5.63 12.07 -0.19
N GLY A 67 5.98 12.86 -1.18
CA GLY A 67 7.27 12.76 -1.83
C GLY A 67 7.14 12.69 -3.35
N THR A 68 8.22 12.24 -3.99
CA THR A 68 8.29 12.08 -5.45
C THR A 68 8.18 10.60 -5.77
N ALA A 69 7.31 10.25 -6.69
CA ALA A 69 7.11 8.86 -7.06
C ALA A 69 6.61 8.75 -8.50
N CYS A 70 6.97 7.64 -9.16
CA CYS A 70 6.46 7.37 -10.50
C CYS A 70 4.97 7.02 -10.42
N ALA A 71 4.31 6.89 -11.58
CA ALA A 71 2.87 6.62 -11.61
C ALA A 71 2.50 5.33 -10.87
N ILE A 72 3.31 4.28 -11.02
CA ILE A 72 3.04 2.99 -10.37
C ILE A 72 3.21 3.10 -8.86
N SER A 73 4.30 3.69 -8.39
CA SER A 73 4.55 3.87 -6.95
C SER A 73 3.50 4.77 -6.31
N THR A 74 3.12 5.84 -6.99
CA THR A 74 2.09 6.76 -6.50
C THR A 74 0.77 6.03 -6.31
N ALA A 75 0.31 5.34 -7.36
CA ALA A 75 -0.97 4.63 -7.29
C ALA A 75 -0.93 3.52 -6.25
N SER A 76 0.14 2.73 -6.23
CA SER A 76 0.27 1.62 -5.30
C SER A 76 0.25 2.08 -3.85
N THR A 77 1.01 3.11 -3.52
CA THR A 77 1.10 3.63 -2.16
C THR A 77 -0.22 4.27 -1.72
N ASP A 78 -0.83 5.02 -2.61
CA ASP A 78 -2.09 5.70 -2.32
C ASP A 78 -3.24 4.70 -2.10
N ILE A 79 -3.31 3.67 -2.92
CA ILE A 79 -4.30 2.61 -2.77
C ILE A 79 -4.12 1.89 -1.43
N LEU A 80 -2.87 1.63 -1.05
CA LEU A 80 -2.60 0.98 0.23
C LEU A 80 -3.10 1.82 1.41
N CYS A 81 -2.89 3.13 1.37
CA CYS A 81 -3.41 4.01 2.42
C CYS A 81 -4.92 3.84 2.58
N ASP A 82 -5.62 3.78 1.45
CA ASP A 82 -7.06 3.57 1.44
C ASP A 82 -7.44 2.23 2.08
N LEU A 83 -6.70 1.18 1.77
CA LEU A 83 -6.97 -0.15 2.30
C LEU A 83 -6.68 -0.27 3.79
N LEU A 84 -5.66 0.43 4.28
CA LEU A 84 -5.23 0.30 5.67
C LEU A 84 -6.12 1.04 6.66
N ILE A 85 -6.67 2.18 6.27
CA ILE A 85 -7.47 2.99 7.18
C ILE A 85 -8.71 2.21 7.64
N GLY A 86 -8.88 2.10 8.95
CA GLY A 86 -9.99 1.36 9.55
C GLY A 86 -9.70 -0.10 9.83
N LYS A 87 -8.50 -0.58 9.51
CA LYS A 87 -8.14 -1.99 9.70
C LYS A 87 -7.34 -2.19 10.99
N LYS A 88 -7.46 -3.39 11.54
CA LYS A 88 -6.62 -3.82 12.66
C LYS A 88 -5.33 -4.39 12.10
N ASP A 89 -4.30 -4.51 12.95
CA ASP A 89 -2.99 -5.02 12.53
C ASP A 89 -3.08 -6.35 11.80
N GLU A 90 -3.85 -7.29 12.29
CA GLU A 90 -3.96 -8.61 11.66
C GLU A 90 -4.64 -8.54 10.31
N GLU A 91 -5.62 -7.65 10.13
CA GLU A 91 -6.24 -7.42 8.84
C GLU A 91 -5.27 -6.77 7.87
N ALA A 92 -4.49 -5.80 8.34
CA ALA A 92 -3.47 -5.13 7.54
C ALA A 92 -2.40 -6.11 7.08
N LYS A 93 -1.98 -7.01 7.96
CA LYS A 93 -0.99 -8.04 7.61
C LYS A 93 -1.54 -8.98 6.55
N LYS A 94 -2.79 -9.36 6.65
CA LYS A 94 -3.40 -10.21 5.63
C LYS A 94 -3.41 -9.51 4.28
N ILE A 95 -3.78 -8.25 4.24
CA ILE A 95 -3.75 -7.46 3.00
C ILE A 95 -2.34 -7.46 2.41
N GLN A 96 -1.32 -7.24 3.24
CA GLN A 96 0.08 -7.25 2.79
C GLN A 96 0.47 -8.63 2.23
N GLU A 97 0.12 -9.69 2.92
CA GLU A 97 0.45 -11.05 2.49
C GLU A 97 -0.21 -11.41 1.16
N GLU A 98 -1.49 -11.09 1.01
CA GLU A 98 -2.20 -11.42 -0.22
C GLU A 98 -1.69 -10.59 -1.40
N TYR A 99 -1.35 -9.33 -1.16
CA TYR A 99 -0.74 -8.50 -2.19
C TYR A 99 0.61 -9.07 -2.63
N THR A 100 1.42 -9.50 -1.67
CA THR A 100 2.72 -10.10 -1.98
C THR A 100 2.58 -11.34 -2.85
N LYS A 101 1.60 -12.18 -2.55
CA LYS A 101 1.32 -13.35 -3.39
C LYS A 101 0.97 -12.92 -4.82
N MET A 102 0.10 -11.96 -4.98
CA MET A 102 -0.32 -11.47 -6.28
C MET A 102 0.86 -10.87 -7.05
N ILE A 103 1.62 -9.97 -6.41
CA ILE A 103 2.68 -9.22 -7.06
C ILE A 103 3.87 -10.11 -7.44
N THR A 104 4.04 -11.25 -6.77
CA THR A 104 5.11 -12.19 -7.09
C THR A 104 4.65 -13.29 -8.05
N GLY A 105 3.43 -13.21 -8.54
CA GLY A 105 2.95 -14.12 -9.57
C GLY A 105 2.32 -15.40 -9.08
N GLN A 106 2.02 -15.52 -7.78
CA GLN A 106 1.33 -16.70 -7.29
C GLN A 106 -0.10 -16.70 -7.80
N GLU A 107 -0.60 -17.86 -8.16
CA GLU A 107 -1.94 -17.97 -8.72
C GLU A 107 -3.06 -17.85 -7.69
N GLU A 108 -2.78 -18.29 -6.46
CA GLU A 108 -3.80 -18.28 -5.41
C GLU A 108 -3.53 -17.18 -4.40
N TYR A 109 -4.44 -16.24 -4.30
CA TYR A 109 -4.44 -15.22 -3.29
C TYR A 109 -5.89 -14.76 -3.07
N ASP A 110 -6.15 -14.16 -1.91
CA ASP A 110 -7.49 -13.69 -1.59
C ASP A 110 -7.73 -12.30 -2.18
N ALA A 111 -8.34 -12.26 -3.35
CA ALA A 111 -8.62 -11.01 -4.05
C ALA A 111 -9.61 -10.12 -3.28
N SER A 112 -10.43 -10.70 -2.43
CA SER A 112 -11.47 -9.94 -1.73
C SER A 112 -10.91 -8.88 -0.78
N VAL A 113 -9.66 -9.03 -0.32
CA VAL A 113 -9.04 -8.06 0.59
C VAL A 113 -8.22 -7.00 -0.15
N LEU A 114 -8.06 -7.13 -1.46
CA LEU A 114 -7.17 -6.26 -2.23
C LEU A 114 -7.87 -5.09 -2.92
N ASP A 115 -9.16 -5.21 -3.18
CA ASP A 115 -9.97 -4.15 -3.79
C ASP A 115 -9.24 -3.52 -4.99
N GLU A 116 -9.01 -2.19 -4.97
CA GLU A 116 -8.36 -1.51 -6.11
C GLU A 116 -6.93 -1.96 -6.35
N ALA A 117 -6.26 -2.55 -5.34
CA ALA A 117 -4.91 -3.08 -5.52
C ALA A 117 -4.86 -4.20 -6.58
N LEU A 118 -6.01 -4.77 -6.94
CA LEU A 118 -6.08 -5.74 -8.03
C LEU A 118 -5.64 -5.15 -9.37
N CYS A 119 -5.56 -3.82 -9.49
CA CYS A 119 -5.05 -3.19 -10.70
C CYS A 119 -3.58 -3.56 -10.98
N PHE A 120 -2.88 -4.13 -9.99
CA PHE A 120 -1.50 -4.59 -10.17
C PHE A 120 -1.40 -6.10 -10.39
N ALA A 121 -2.50 -6.78 -10.69
CA ALA A 121 -2.52 -8.24 -10.85
C ALA A 121 -1.59 -8.76 -11.96
N ASN A 122 -1.31 -7.94 -12.96
CA ASN A 122 -0.41 -8.34 -14.05
C ASN A 122 1.00 -7.77 -13.94
N THR A 123 1.29 -7.05 -12.85
CA THR A 123 2.60 -6.41 -12.66
C THR A 123 3.73 -7.44 -12.55
N HIS A 124 3.43 -8.65 -12.06
CA HIS A 124 4.43 -9.71 -11.96
C HIS A 124 5.07 -10.05 -13.31
N ARG A 125 4.41 -9.72 -14.43
CA ARG A 125 4.93 -9.94 -15.77
C ARG A 125 5.91 -8.85 -16.20
N GLN A 126 6.08 -7.81 -15.39
CA GLN A 126 6.96 -6.69 -15.67
C GLN A 126 7.90 -6.49 -14.48
N PRO A 127 8.99 -7.29 -14.40
CA PRO A 127 9.86 -7.28 -13.22
C PRO A 127 10.38 -5.90 -12.82
N SER A 128 10.63 -5.02 -13.78
CA SER A 128 11.11 -3.69 -13.48
C SER A 128 10.08 -2.82 -12.75
N ARG A 129 8.80 -3.22 -12.76
CA ARG A 129 7.75 -2.47 -12.10
C ARG A 129 7.36 -3.02 -10.74
N ILE A 130 7.82 -4.23 -10.40
CA ILE A 130 7.50 -4.84 -9.11
C ILE A 130 8.01 -3.97 -7.97
N HIS A 131 9.22 -3.44 -8.09
CA HIS A 131 9.80 -2.58 -7.05
C HIS A 131 8.95 -1.31 -6.85
N CYS A 132 8.50 -0.70 -7.94
CA CYS A 132 7.64 0.48 -7.86
C CYS A 132 6.31 0.15 -7.19
N ALA A 133 5.78 -1.03 -7.46
CA ALA A 133 4.49 -1.46 -6.91
C ALA A 133 4.58 -1.90 -5.45
N THR A 134 5.79 -2.08 -4.90
CA THR A 134 5.95 -2.59 -3.53
C THR A 134 6.64 -1.62 -2.57
N ILE A 135 7.25 -0.55 -3.06
CA ILE A 135 8.03 0.35 -2.19
C ILE A 135 7.21 0.94 -1.04
N GLY A 136 6.00 1.41 -1.31
CA GLY A 136 5.12 1.92 -0.27
C GLY A 136 4.59 0.82 0.63
N TRP A 137 4.29 -0.35 0.06
CA TRP A 137 3.81 -1.50 0.82
C TRP A 137 4.87 -1.96 1.83
N ASP A 138 6.14 -2.03 1.41
CA ASP A 138 7.23 -2.43 2.29
C ASP A 138 7.43 -1.41 3.41
N ALA A 139 7.31 -0.12 3.10
CA ALA A 139 7.43 0.93 4.09
C ALA A 139 6.34 0.83 5.17
N PHE A 140 5.09 0.65 4.75
CA PHE A 140 3.99 0.49 5.70
C PHE A 140 4.08 -0.82 6.48
N ALA A 141 4.56 -1.90 5.87
CA ALA A 141 4.75 -3.17 6.57
C ALA A 141 5.70 -3.00 7.74
N LYS A 142 6.76 -2.21 7.55
CA LYS A 142 7.72 -1.91 8.60
C LYS A 142 7.03 -1.18 9.76
N LEU A 143 6.20 -0.19 9.46
CA LEU A 143 5.50 0.58 10.49
C LEU A 143 4.48 -0.28 11.23
N ILE A 144 3.79 -1.17 10.54
CA ILE A 144 2.82 -2.08 11.16
C ILE A 144 3.54 -3.02 12.12
N GLN A 145 4.72 -3.52 11.75
CA GLN A 145 5.53 -4.35 12.63
C GLN A 145 5.96 -3.58 13.87
N GLU A 146 6.32 -2.31 13.73
CA GLU A 146 6.70 -1.47 14.86
C GLU A 146 5.53 -1.27 15.82
N GLU A 147 4.32 -1.07 15.30
CA GLU A 147 3.12 -0.93 16.13
C GLU A 147 2.84 -2.23 16.90
N GLU A 148 2.95 -3.38 16.23
CA GLU A 148 2.76 -4.66 16.88
C GLU A 148 3.76 -4.88 18.00
N ALA A 149 5.02 -4.53 17.78
CA ALA A 149 6.07 -4.67 18.79
C ALA A 149 5.79 -3.81 20.01
N LYS A 150 5.20 -2.62 19.81
CA LYS A 150 4.80 -1.76 20.93
C LYS A 150 3.71 -2.42 21.78
N HIS A 151 2.73 -3.06 21.13
CA HIS A 151 1.65 -3.72 21.86
C HIS A 151 2.11 -4.98 22.57
N HIS A 152 3.04 -5.73 21.98
CA HIS A 152 3.54 -6.97 22.58
C HIS A 152 4.65 -6.73 23.60
N GLY A 153 5.28 -5.58 23.59
CA GLY A 153 6.36 -5.24 24.52
C GLY A 153 5.89 -4.68 25.85
N GLU A 154 4.61 -4.54 26.03
CA GLU A 154 4.07 -3.98 27.28
C GLU A 154 3.70 -5.05 28.27
#